data_235be1d998736b0596f31baa0acaa6c5
#
_entry.id   235be1d998736b0596f31baa0acaa6c5
#
_cell.length_a   1.000
_cell.length_b   1.000
_cell.length_c   1.000
_cell.angle_alpha   90.00
_cell.angle_beta   90.00
_cell.angle_gamma   90.00
#
_symmetry.space_group_name_H-M   'P 1'
#
loop_
_entity.id
_entity.type
_entity.pdbx_description
1 polymer ?
#
loop_
_entity_poly.entity_id
_entity_poly.type
_entity_poly.pdbx_seq_one_letter_code
_entity_poly.pdbx_strand_id
1 'polypeptide(L)'
;VPYSRAHAALRATGIVYVCLGFGTSAWLSRLPDVRDDLGLTPATIGTMLLIASLGSLLTLPTSGPIVTKIGARASGRIGVLIWALGIVCAGLGALNASIPLATAGLVLLAAGNGLWGATMNIEAGLVQAAVRRTVVPVIQAMYAVGMLLGALLGALAAQLGLPLGAH
;
A
#
# COMPACT_ATOMS: atom_id res chain seq x y z
N VAL A 1 0.95 1.05 -30.50
CA VAL A 1 0.36 -0.10 -29.75
C VAL A 1 -1.07 -0.28 -30.21
N PRO A 2 -1.54 -1.49 -30.60
CA PRO A 2 -2.92 -1.71 -30.98
C PRO A 2 -3.88 -1.21 -29.90
N TYR A 3 -4.96 -0.55 -30.30
CA TYR A 3 -5.95 0.09 -29.42
C TYR A 3 -6.49 -0.86 -28.33
N SER A 4 -6.67 -2.14 -28.67
CA SER A 4 -7.11 -3.19 -27.76
C SER A 4 -6.12 -3.46 -26.60
N ARG A 5 -4.81 -3.41 -26.89
CA ARG A 5 -3.77 -3.61 -25.87
C ARG A 5 -3.67 -2.44 -24.88
N ALA A 6 -3.87 -1.21 -25.35
CA ALA A 6 -3.87 -0.03 -24.50
C ALA A 6 -5.06 -0.04 -23.51
N HIS A 7 -6.25 -0.48 -23.94
CA HIS A 7 -7.40 -0.62 -23.06
C HIS A 7 -7.25 -1.78 -22.06
N ALA A 8 -6.63 -2.89 -22.47
CA ALA A 8 -6.33 -3.98 -21.54
C ALA A 8 -5.31 -3.53 -20.46
N ALA A 9 -4.29 -2.76 -20.85
CA ALA A 9 -3.34 -2.18 -19.91
C ALA A 9 -4.03 -1.22 -18.92
N LEU A 10 -4.92 -0.35 -19.40
CA LEU A 10 -5.68 0.57 -18.55
C LEU A 10 -6.52 -0.17 -17.50
N ARG A 11 -7.23 -1.23 -17.90
CA ARG A 11 -8.03 -2.06 -16.98
C ARG A 11 -7.14 -2.75 -15.95
N ALA A 12 -6.03 -3.36 -16.39
CA ALA A 12 -5.09 -4.03 -15.50
C ALA A 12 -4.49 -3.06 -14.47
N THR A 13 -4.05 -1.87 -14.92
CA THR A 13 -3.54 -0.82 -14.02
C THR A 13 -4.60 -0.39 -13.02
N GLY A 14 -5.83 -0.16 -13.48
CA GLY A 14 -6.94 0.21 -12.60
C GLY A 14 -7.24 -0.81 -11.52
N ILE A 15 -7.28 -2.11 -11.86
CA ILE A 15 -7.48 -3.20 -10.88
C ILE A 15 -6.37 -3.19 -9.84
N VAL A 16 -5.11 -3.03 -10.26
CA VAL A 16 -3.98 -2.98 -9.34
C VAL A 16 -4.09 -1.79 -8.39
N TYR A 17 -4.56 -0.63 -8.87
CA TYR A 17 -4.81 0.53 -8.01
C TYR A 17 -5.93 0.30 -6.99
N VAL A 18 -7.02 -0.36 -7.38
CA VAL A 18 -8.07 -0.77 -6.44
C VAL A 18 -7.50 -1.69 -5.35
N CYS A 19 -6.72 -2.71 -5.74
CA CYS A 19 -6.09 -3.64 -4.80
C CYS A 19 -5.11 -2.92 -3.86
N LEU A 20 -4.31 -1.97 -4.37
CA LEU A 20 -3.39 -1.18 -3.57
C LEU A 20 -4.12 -0.32 -2.53
N GLY A 21 -5.15 0.40 -2.98
CA GLY A 21 -5.98 1.22 -2.09
C GLY A 21 -6.69 0.38 -1.02
N PHE A 22 -7.28 -0.74 -1.43
CA PHE A 22 -7.95 -1.69 -0.56
C PHE A 22 -7.03 -2.20 0.55
N GLY A 23 -5.90 -2.79 0.19
CA GLY A 23 -4.98 -3.36 1.17
C GLY A 23 -4.40 -2.32 2.12
N THR A 24 -4.06 -1.13 1.61
CA THR A 24 -3.56 -0.03 2.44
C THR A 24 -4.59 0.41 3.47
N SER A 25 -5.84 0.61 3.05
CA SER A 25 -6.90 1.11 3.92
C SER A 25 -7.44 0.04 4.88
N ALA A 26 -7.54 -1.21 4.43
CA ALA A 26 -7.93 -2.32 5.30
C ALA A 26 -6.97 -2.46 6.48
N TRP A 27 -5.66 -2.33 6.25
CA TRP A 27 -4.67 -2.36 7.33
C TRP A 27 -4.79 -1.13 8.25
N LEU A 28 -4.84 0.08 7.67
CA LEU A 28 -4.92 1.32 8.45
C LEU A 28 -6.16 1.38 9.34
N SER A 29 -7.27 0.80 8.93
CA SER A 29 -8.51 0.75 9.73
C SER A 29 -8.39 -0.12 10.98
N ARG A 30 -7.40 -1.03 11.04
CA ARG A 30 -7.12 -1.88 12.20
C ARG A 30 -6.05 -1.31 13.15
N LEU A 31 -5.50 -0.14 12.82
CA LEU A 31 -4.48 0.50 13.66
C LEU A 31 -4.96 0.83 15.08
N PRO A 32 -6.24 1.24 15.31
CA PRO A 32 -6.77 1.40 16.67
C PRO A 32 -6.75 0.09 17.48
N ASP A 33 -7.06 -1.05 16.87
CA ASP A 33 -7.03 -2.35 17.54
C ASP A 33 -5.61 -2.72 17.96
N VAL A 34 -4.63 -2.51 17.08
CA VAL A 34 -3.21 -2.69 17.39
C VAL A 34 -2.78 -1.81 18.57
N ARG A 35 -3.26 -0.58 18.61
CA ARG A 35 -3.02 0.33 19.73
C ARG A 35 -3.54 -0.23 21.05
N ASP A 36 -4.79 -0.67 21.04
CA ASP A 36 -5.50 -1.10 22.24
C ASP A 36 -4.94 -2.45 22.74
N ASP A 37 -4.66 -3.38 21.85
CA ASP A 37 -4.03 -4.68 22.14
C ASP A 37 -2.62 -4.53 22.75
N LEU A 38 -1.85 -3.57 22.27
CA LEU A 38 -0.49 -3.29 22.77
C LEU A 38 -0.47 -2.29 23.94
N GLY A 39 -1.62 -1.74 24.35
CA GLY A 39 -1.71 -0.71 25.40
C GLY A 39 -0.90 0.56 25.07
N LEU A 40 -0.82 0.93 23.78
CA LEU A 40 0.04 2.02 23.32
C LEU A 40 -0.59 3.38 23.61
N THR A 41 0.25 4.32 24.05
CA THR A 41 -0.17 5.72 24.12
C THR A 41 -0.28 6.35 22.72
N PRO A 42 -1.09 7.39 22.52
CA PRO A 42 -1.14 8.13 21.26
C PRO A 42 0.21 8.66 20.80
N ALA A 43 1.09 9.05 21.76
CA ALA A 43 2.45 9.51 21.48
C ALA A 43 3.32 8.39 20.90
N THR A 44 3.21 7.18 21.45
CA THR A 44 3.95 6.00 20.95
C THR A 44 3.54 5.68 19.52
N ILE A 45 2.24 5.64 19.23
CA ILE A 45 1.75 5.42 17.86
C ILE A 45 2.22 6.52 16.91
N GLY A 46 2.12 7.78 17.33
CA GLY A 46 2.62 8.91 16.53
C GLY A 46 4.10 8.73 16.18
N THR A 47 4.92 8.30 17.14
CA THR A 47 6.35 8.00 16.92
C THR A 47 6.54 6.83 15.96
N MET A 48 5.80 5.73 16.12
CA MET A 48 5.86 4.58 15.20
C MET A 48 5.50 4.98 13.77
N LEU A 49 4.44 5.78 13.58
CA LEU A 49 4.03 6.26 12.26
C LEU A 49 5.05 7.26 11.66
N LEU A 50 5.66 8.09 12.49
CA LEU A 50 6.75 8.97 12.06
C LEU A 50 7.95 8.15 11.57
N ILE A 51 8.38 7.13 12.32
CA ILE A 51 9.44 6.22 11.90
C ILE A 51 9.03 5.47 10.62
N ALA A 52 7.79 4.99 10.54
CA ALA A 52 7.28 4.31 9.36
C ALA A 52 7.34 5.19 8.10
N SER A 53 7.10 6.49 8.22
CA SER A 53 7.16 7.43 7.09
C SER A 53 8.56 7.51 6.45
N LEU A 54 9.62 7.19 7.19
CA LEU A 54 10.98 7.09 6.64
C LEU A 54 11.07 6.03 5.53
N GLY A 55 10.28 4.96 5.62
CA GLY A 55 10.20 3.94 4.57
C GLY A 55 9.79 4.51 3.23
N SER A 56 8.71 5.29 3.17
CA SER A 56 8.27 5.95 1.93
C SER A 56 9.18 7.11 1.53
N LEU A 57 9.68 7.86 2.48
CA LEU A 57 10.59 8.99 2.24
C LEU A 57 11.88 8.54 1.52
N LEU A 58 12.41 7.37 1.86
CA LEU A 58 13.60 6.81 1.23
C LEU A 58 13.30 6.15 -0.11
N THR A 59 12.12 5.52 -0.25
CA THR A 59 11.78 4.79 -1.48
C THR A 59 11.26 5.69 -2.60
N LEU A 60 10.56 6.78 -2.31
CA LEU A 60 10.03 7.68 -3.33
C LEU A 60 11.11 8.25 -4.27
N PRO A 61 12.20 8.87 -3.78
CA PRO A 61 13.25 9.40 -4.67
C PRO A 61 14.05 8.30 -5.38
N THR A 62 14.17 7.11 -4.79
CA THR A 62 14.90 5.99 -5.38
C THR A 62 14.08 5.16 -6.36
N SER A 63 12.77 5.29 -6.36
CA SER A 63 11.86 4.51 -7.21
C SER A 63 12.10 4.74 -8.71
N GLY A 64 12.31 5.96 -9.15
CA GLY A 64 12.61 6.29 -10.55
C GLY A 64 13.85 5.55 -11.07
N PRO A 65 15.03 5.72 -10.45
CA PRO A 65 16.24 4.95 -10.79
C PRO A 65 16.05 3.43 -10.72
N ILE A 66 15.28 2.91 -9.76
CA ILE A 66 14.99 1.47 -9.67
C ILE A 66 14.18 1.02 -10.88
N VAL A 67 13.08 1.73 -11.20
CA VAL A 67 12.23 1.39 -12.35
C VAL A 67 12.99 1.45 -13.67
N THR A 68 13.88 2.42 -13.84
CA THR A 68 14.71 2.52 -15.06
C THR A 68 15.71 1.39 -15.19
N LYS A 69 16.27 0.88 -14.07
CA LYS A 69 17.27 -0.20 -14.08
C LYS A 69 16.67 -1.59 -14.29
N ILE A 70 15.60 -1.91 -13.56
CA ILE A 70 15.05 -3.28 -13.52
C ILE A 70 13.68 -3.41 -14.19
N GLY A 71 13.12 -2.28 -14.64
CA GLY A 71 11.80 -2.22 -15.27
C GLY A 71 10.63 -2.19 -14.29
N ALA A 72 9.50 -1.65 -14.74
CA ALA A 72 8.31 -1.45 -13.90
C ALA A 72 7.73 -2.76 -13.33
N ARG A 73 7.74 -3.85 -14.12
CA ARG A 73 7.21 -5.14 -13.65
C ARG A 73 7.98 -5.71 -12.46
N ALA A 74 9.32 -5.67 -12.52
CA ALA A 74 10.17 -6.16 -11.43
C ALA A 74 10.06 -5.24 -10.22
N SER A 75 10.11 -3.93 -10.42
CA SER A 75 9.96 -2.93 -9.35
C SER A 75 8.61 -3.06 -8.63
N GLY A 76 7.51 -3.22 -9.39
CA GLY A 76 6.18 -3.42 -8.82
C GLY A 76 6.09 -4.69 -7.99
N ARG A 77 6.63 -5.82 -8.48
CA ARG A 77 6.68 -7.09 -7.72
C ARG A 77 7.48 -6.96 -6.44
N ILE A 78 8.65 -6.33 -6.49
CA ILE A 78 9.48 -6.07 -5.30
C ILE A 78 8.72 -5.20 -4.31
N GLY A 79 8.06 -4.13 -4.77
CA GLY A 79 7.25 -3.27 -3.92
C GLY A 79 6.14 -4.03 -3.21
N VAL A 80 5.38 -4.88 -3.93
CA VAL A 80 4.33 -5.73 -3.35
C VAL A 80 4.89 -6.72 -2.33
N LEU A 81 6.03 -7.35 -2.62
CA LEU A 81 6.66 -8.32 -1.69
C LEU A 81 7.13 -7.63 -0.41
N ILE A 82 7.76 -6.45 -0.52
CA ILE A 82 8.18 -5.66 0.65
C ILE A 82 6.94 -5.23 1.45
N TRP A 83 5.89 -4.78 0.77
CA TRP A 83 4.64 -4.40 1.40
C TRP A 83 3.97 -5.56 2.14
N ALA A 84 3.87 -6.73 1.51
CA ALA A 84 3.31 -7.94 2.12
C ALA A 84 4.13 -8.40 3.33
N LEU A 85 5.47 -8.40 3.23
CA LEU A 85 6.37 -8.68 4.35
C LEU A 85 6.14 -7.68 5.49
N GLY A 86 5.94 -6.41 5.15
CA GLY A 86 5.61 -5.36 6.13
C GLY A 86 4.33 -5.67 6.91
N ILE A 87 3.26 -6.10 6.22
CA ILE A 87 2.00 -6.53 6.88
C ILE A 87 2.26 -7.70 7.83
N VAL A 88 2.97 -8.73 7.37
CA VAL A 88 3.27 -9.91 8.20
C VAL A 88 4.08 -9.52 9.43
N CYS A 89 5.13 -8.73 9.27
CA CYS A 89 5.96 -8.26 10.40
C CYS A 89 5.16 -7.37 11.36
N ALA A 90 4.33 -6.47 10.86
CA ALA A 90 3.50 -5.60 11.70
C ALA A 90 2.45 -6.42 12.48
N GLY A 91 1.79 -7.38 11.81
CA GLY A 91 0.84 -8.29 12.44
C GLY A 91 1.50 -9.18 13.50
N LEU A 92 2.64 -9.81 13.19
CA LEU A 92 3.40 -10.60 14.16
C LEU A 92 3.89 -9.74 15.33
N GLY A 93 4.28 -8.49 15.07
CA GLY A 93 4.67 -7.55 16.11
C GLY A 93 3.51 -7.25 17.06
N ALA A 94 2.31 -7.04 16.53
CA ALA A 94 1.10 -6.84 17.32
C ALA A 94 0.75 -8.10 18.15
N LEU A 95 0.72 -9.26 17.52
CA LEU A 95 0.38 -10.53 18.19
C LEU A 95 1.38 -10.92 19.31
N ASN A 96 2.66 -10.56 19.17
CA ASN A 96 3.70 -10.87 20.15
C ASN A 96 4.01 -9.69 21.10
N ALA A 97 3.20 -8.65 21.12
CA ALA A 97 3.40 -7.43 21.91
C ALA A 97 4.81 -6.80 21.72
N SER A 98 5.38 -6.92 20.50
CA SER A 98 6.70 -6.43 20.16
C SER A 98 6.62 -5.11 19.37
N ILE A 99 6.74 -3.98 20.07
CA ILE A 99 6.75 -2.64 19.46
C ILE A 99 7.85 -2.51 18.39
N PRO A 100 9.11 -2.96 18.61
CA PRO A 100 10.15 -2.87 17.59
C PRO A 100 9.80 -3.64 16.31
N LEU A 101 9.24 -4.85 16.42
CA LEU A 101 8.84 -5.66 15.26
C LEU A 101 7.65 -5.03 14.52
N ALA A 102 6.65 -4.54 15.26
CA ALA A 102 5.53 -3.82 14.68
C ALA A 102 6.00 -2.57 13.91
N THR A 103 6.89 -1.77 14.52
CA THR A 103 7.45 -0.57 13.88
C THR A 103 8.26 -0.91 12.63
N ALA A 104 9.12 -1.92 12.67
CA ALA A 104 9.87 -2.39 11.51
C ALA A 104 8.93 -2.86 10.38
N GLY A 105 7.85 -3.56 10.73
CA GLY A 105 6.79 -3.93 9.79
C GLY A 105 6.14 -2.72 9.13
N LEU A 106 5.81 -1.69 9.88
CA LEU A 106 5.25 -0.44 9.36
C LEU A 106 6.22 0.29 8.42
N VAL A 107 7.53 0.29 8.72
CA VAL A 107 8.56 0.86 7.83
C VAL A 107 8.60 0.11 6.49
N LEU A 108 8.62 -1.23 6.53
CA LEU A 108 8.59 -2.07 5.32
C LEU A 108 7.30 -1.86 4.52
N LEU A 109 6.17 -1.78 5.21
CA LEU A 109 4.87 -1.52 4.59
C LEU A 109 4.87 -0.18 3.85
N ALA A 110 5.37 0.89 4.50
CA ALA A 110 5.48 2.21 3.90
C ALA A 110 6.48 2.22 2.73
N ALA A 111 7.63 1.54 2.86
CA ALA A 111 8.62 1.42 1.80
C ALA A 111 8.07 0.67 0.57
N GLY A 112 7.43 -0.46 0.79
CA GLY A 112 6.80 -1.26 -0.26
C GLY A 112 5.68 -0.50 -0.97
N ASN A 113 4.82 0.18 -0.21
CA ASN A 113 3.76 1.04 -0.75
C ASN A 113 4.33 2.20 -1.57
N GLY A 114 5.42 2.83 -1.10
CA GLY A 114 6.10 3.90 -1.82
C GLY A 114 6.66 3.43 -3.17
N LEU A 115 7.40 2.31 -3.20
CA LEU A 115 7.96 1.75 -4.43
C LEU A 115 6.88 1.27 -5.39
N TRP A 116 5.88 0.54 -4.89
CA TRP A 116 4.78 0.04 -5.70
C TRP A 116 3.94 1.19 -6.27
N GLY A 117 3.53 2.14 -5.43
CA GLY A 117 2.76 3.31 -5.85
C GLY A 117 3.49 4.17 -6.88
N ALA A 118 4.78 4.45 -6.67
CA ALA A 118 5.58 5.20 -7.63
C ALA A 118 5.69 4.46 -8.98
N THR A 119 5.93 3.14 -8.95
CA THR A 119 5.97 2.30 -10.16
C THR A 119 4.64 2.36 -10.91
N MET A 120 3.53 2.26 -10.20
CA MET A 120 2.19 2.33 -10.81
C MET A 120 1.88 3.72 -11.37
N ASN A 121 2.33 4.80 -10.74
CA ASN A 121 2.19 6.15 -11.28
C ASN A 121 2.98 6.33 -12.58
N ILE A 122 4.18 5.75 -12.69
CA ILE A 122 4.97 5.75 -13.94
C ILE A 122 4.21 5.00 -15.04
N GLU A 123 3.70 3.79 -14.74
CA GLU A 123 2.89 3.00 -15.68
C GLU A 123 1.61 3.73 -16.11
N ALA A 124 0.90 4.37 -15.17
CA ALA A 124 -0.29 5.17 -15.48
C ALA A 124 0.03 6.31 -16.45
N GLY A 125 1.17 6.99 -16.27
CA GLY A 125 1.66 8.02 -17.20
C GLY A 125 1.95 7.47 -18.58
N LEU A 126 2.59 6.29 -18.69
CA LEU A 126 2.86 5.63 -19.96
C LEU A 126 1.56 5.20 -20.67
N VAL A 127 0.60 4.67 -19.93
CA VAL A 127 -0.73 4.31 -20.49
C VAL A 127 -1.44 5.55 -20.99
N GLN A 128 -1.44 6.65 -20.22
CA GLN A 128 -2.02 7.93 -20.64
C GLN A 128 -1.40 8.44 -21.95
N ALA A 129 -0.07 8.41 -22.07
CA ALA A 129 0.63 8.79 -23.28
C ALA A 129 0.25 7.90 -24.48
N ALA A 130 0.08 6.58 -24.25
CA ALA A 130 -0.28 5.62 -25.28
C ALA A 130 -1.71 5.78 -25.79
N VAL A 131 -2.66 6.06 -24.90
CA VAL A 131 -4.10 6.25 -25.26
C VAL A 131 -4.41 7.68 -25.71
N ARG A 132 -3.49 8.62 -25.54
CA ARG A 132 -3.65 10.05 -25.85
C ARG A 132 -4.89 10.69 -25.21
N ARG A 133 -5.26 10.25 -24.01
CA ARG A 133 -6.40 10.75 -23.24
C ARG A 133 -5.99 10.85 -21.79
N THR A 134 -6.54 11.80 -21.05
CA THR A 134 -6.31 11.96 -19.62
C THR A 134 -6.96 10.82 -18.85
N VAL A 135 -6.17 9.82 -18.43
CA VAL A 135 -6.63 8.63 -17.71
C VAL A 135 -6.12 8.55 -16.28
N VAL A 136 -5.06 9.29 -15.96
CA VAL A 136 -4.47 9.29 -14.61
C VAL A 136 -5.48 9.63 -13.51
N PRO A 137 -6.36 10.65 -13.64
CA PRO A 137 -7.38 10.94 -12.65
C PRO A 137 -8.37 9.78 -12.43
N VAL A 138 -8.73 9.06 -13.51
CA VAL A 138 -9.62 7.88 -13.42
C VAL A 138 -8.92 6.75 -12.65
N ILE A 139 -7.64 6.50 -12.93
CA ILE A 139 -6.84 5.49 -12.22
C ILE A 139 -6.71 5.88 -10.73
N GLN A 140 -6.48 7.15 -10.41
CA GLN A 140 -6.44 7.62 -9.02
C GLN A 140 -7.80 7.50 -8.32
N ALA A 141 -8.91 7.73 -9.03
CA ALA A 141 -10.24 7.49 -8.49
C ALA A 141 -10.47 5.99 -8.17
N MET A 142 -9.93 5.08 -8.98
CA MET A 142 -9.95 3.64 -8.70
C MET A 142 -9.19 3.29 -7.41
N TYR A 143 -8.06 3.95 -7.14
CA TYR A 143 -7.37 3.83 -5.86
C TYR A 143 -8.25 4.27 -4.69
N ALA A 144 -8.93 5.43 -4.82
CA ALA A 144 -9.84 5.93 -3.80
C ALA A 144 -11.02 4.98 -3.54
N VAL A 145 -11.58 4.37 -4.59
CA VAL A 145 -12.60 3.31 -4.47
C VAL A 145 -12.05 2.12 -3.68
N GLY A 146 -10.85 1.68 -3.99
CA GLY A 146 -10.17 0.62 -3.23
C GLY A 146 -10.02 0.99 -1.75
N MET A 147 -9.56 2.20 -1.46
CA MET A 147 -9.45 2.69 -0.08
C MET A 147 -10.79 2.69 0.66
N LEU A 148 -11.87 3.16 0.00
CA LEU A 148 -13.20 3.15 0.60
C LEU A 148 -13.66 1.74 0.95
N LEU A 149 -13.51 0.80 0.02
CA LEU A 149 -13.86 -0.61 0.23
C LEU A 149 -13.04 -1.24 1.36
N GLY A 150 -11.74 -0.99 1.41
CA GLY A 150 -10.85 -1.48 2.46
C GLY A 150 -11.22 -0.92 3.84
N ALA A 151 -11.51 0.38 3.92
CA ALA A 151 -11.94 1.02 5.16
C ALA A 151 -13.28 0.46 5.67
N LEU A 152 -14.25 0.29 4.77
CA LEU A 152 -15.56 -0.27 5.13
C LEU A 152 -15.44 -1.70 5.64
N LEU A 153 -14.68 -2.56 4.96
CA LEU A 153 -14.48 -3.95 5.40
C LEU A 153 -13.69 -4.03 6.70
N GLY A 154 -12.65 -3.21 6.86
CA GLY A 154 -11.89 -3.16 8.10
C GLY A 154 -12.73 -2.66 9.27
N ALA A 155 -13.54 -1.62 9.08
CA ALA A 155 -14.47 -1.14 10.10
C ALA A 155 -15.53 -2.20 10.46
N LEU A 156 -16.06 -2.92 9.46
CA LEU A 156 -17.00 -4.01 9.69
C LEU A 156 -16.36 -5.16 10.47
N ALA A 157 -15.13 -5.53 10.11
CA ALA A 157 -14.37 -6.56 10.84
C ALA A 157 -14.14 -6.17 12.31
N ALA A 158 -13.81 -4.89 12.57
CA ALA A 158 -13.68 -4.36 13.93
C ALA A 158 -14.99 -4.41 14.70
N GLN A 159 -16.12 -4.01 14.09
CA GLN A 159 -17.45 -4.08 14.72
C GLN A 159 -17.88 -5.50 15.03
N LEU A 160 -17.50 -6.47 14.19
CA LEU A 160 -17.78 -7.90 14.41
C LEU A 160 -16.83 -8.56 15.42
N GLY A 161 -15.88 -7.81 15.97
CA GLY A 161 -14.91 -8.32 16.94
C GLY A 161 -13.96 -9.38 16.36
N LEU A 162 -13.69 -9.36 15.04
CA LEU A 162 -12.78 -10.31 14.43
C LEU A 162 -11.35 -10.06 14.92
N PRO A 163 -10.64 -11.08 15.40
CA PRO A 163 -9.28 -10.92 15.88
C PRO A 163 -8.33 -10.49 14.73
N LEU A 164 -7.27 -9.73 15.08
CA LEU A 164 -6.27 -9.25 14.11
C LEU A 164 -5.69 -10.37 13.24
N GLY A 165 -5.49 -11.57 13.79
CA GLY A 165 -4.96 -12.72 13.08
C GLY A 165 -5.91 -13.34 12.05
N ALA A 166 -7.19 -12.95 12.03
CA ALA A 166 -8.20 -13.45 11.09
C ALA A 166 -8.47 -12.47 9.93
N HIS A 167 -7.83 -11.32 9.93
CA HIS A 167 -7.98 -10.25 8.95
C HIS A 167 -6.74 -10.13 8.08
#